data_67235a0df7e22d13e3f9dcf08d655219
#
_entry.id   67235a0df7e22d13e3f9dcf08d655219
#
_cell.length_a   1.000
_cell.length_b   1.000
_cell.length_c   1.000
_cell.angle_alpha   90.00
_cell.angle_beta   90.00
_cell.angle_gamma   90.00
#
_symmetry.space_group_name_H-M   'P 1'
#
loop_
_entity.id
_entity.type
_entity.pdbx_description
1 polymer ?
#
loop_
_entity_poly.entity_id
_entity_poly.type
_entity_poly.pdbx_seq_one_letter_code
_entity_poly.pdbx_strand_id
1 'polypeptide(L)'
;MFQESTISEGEAKFFQYAGSAAVVIKIKEHEVIAFSAVCTHLGCIVQWQKDKGEFLCPCHAGRYTAQGAVISGPPPKPLQALPVKVANGTITIG
;
A
#
# COMPACT_ATOMS: atom_id res chain seq x y z
N MET A 1 -0.17 -14.22 4.02
CA MET A 1 -1.63 -14.39 3.99
C MET A 1 -2.28 -13.67 5.13
N PHE A 2 -3.40 -13.06 4.87
CA PHE A 2 -4.10 -12.30 5.90
C PHE A 2 -5.57 -12.68 5.89
N GLN A 3 -6.20 -12.65 7.07
CA GLN A 3 -7.65 -12.71 7.14
C GLN A 3 -8.19 -11.33 6.81
N GLU A 4 -9.14 -11.25 5.90
CA GLU A 4 -9.72 -9.97 5.50
C GLU A 4 -10.30 -9.22 6.70
N SER A 5 -10.85 -9.93 7.66
CA SER A 5 -11.46 -9.34 8.84
C SER A 5 -10.45 -8.63 9.76
N THR A 6 -9.16 -8.85 9.58
CA THR A 6 -8.14 -8.18 10.40
C THR A 6 -7.78 -6.79 9.88
N ILE A 7 -8.31 -6.40 8.72
CA ILE A 7 -8.05 -5.09 8.12
C ILE A 7 -9.40 -4.41 7.92
N SER A 8 -9.55 -3.23 8.53
CA SER A 8 -10.77 -2.44 8.40
C SER A 8 -10.70 -1.60 7.13
N GLU A 9 -11.87 -1.22 6.62
CA GLU A 9 -11.96 -0.34 5.47
C GLU A 9 -11.21 0.97 5.75
N GLY A 10 -10.38 1.37 4.80
CA GLY A 10 -9.57 2.56 4.95
C GLY A 10 -8.29 2.35 5.73
N GLU A 11 -7.99 1.13 6.15
CA GLU A 11 -6.77 0.83 6.90
C GLU A 11 -5.76 0.10 6.03
N ALA A 12 -4.48 0.29 6.37
CA ALA A 12 -3.37 -0.35 5.68
C ALA A 12 -2.62 -1.24 6.65
N LYS A 13 -2.08 -2.34 6.14
CA LYS A 13 -1.26 -3.25 6.93
C LYS A 13 0.07 -3.45 6.20
N PHE A 14 1.18 -3.16 6.89
CA PHE A 14 2.52 -3.32 6.33
C PHE A 14 3.05 -4.71 6.67
N PHE A 15 3.81 -5.28 5.75
CA PHE A 15 4.36 -6.63 5.93
C PHE A 15 5.61 -6.79 5.08
N GLN A 16 6.30 -7.91 5.25
CA GLN A 16 7.47 -8.26 4.42
C GLN A 16 7.03 -9.18 3.29
N TYR A 17 7.44 -8.86 2.09
CA TYR A 17 7.15 -9.68 0.92
C TYR A 17 8.43 -9.82 0.09
N ALA A 18 8.90 -11.06 -0.08
CA ALA A 18 10.11 -11.34 -0.85
C ALA A 18 11.31 -10.51 -0.37
N GLY A 19 11.42 -10.30 0.94
CA GLY A 19 12.53 -9.58 1.54
C GLY A 19 12.42 -8.06 1.53
N SER A 20 11.29 -7.51 1.08
CA SER A 20 11.08 -6.07 1.02
C SER A 20 9.80 -5.66 1.73
N ALA A 21 9.73 -4.41 2.15
CA ALA A 21 8.53 -3.88 2.77
C ALA A 21 7.41 -3.79 1.74
N ALA A 22 6.22 -4.19 2.16
CA ALA A 22 5.02 -4.15 1.33
C ALA A 22 3.86 -3.66 2.17
N VAL A 23 2.77 -3.30 1.51
CA VAL A 23 1.58 -2.80 2.20
C VAL A 23 0.35 -3.30 1.47
N VAL A 24 -0.67 -3.70 2.24
CA VAL A 24 -2.00 -4.01 1.71
C VAL A 24 -2.97 -3.01 2.32
N ILE A 25 -3.86 -2.48 1.50
CA ILE A 25 -4.86 -1.52 1.94
C ILE A 25 -6.24 -2.00 1.54
N LYS A 26 -7.20 -1.89 2.45
CA LYS A 26 -8.58 -2.25 2.19
C LYS A 26 -9.34 -1.01 1.77
N ILE A 27 -9.69 -0.94 0.49
CA ILE A 27 -10.42 0.20 -0.07
C ILE A 27 -11.89 0.13 0.34
N LYS A 28 -12.48 -1.04 0.18
CA LYS A 28 -13.87 -1.34 0.52
C LYS A 28 -13.94 -2.78 1.00
N GLU A 29 -15.11 -3.18 1.46
CA GLU A 29 -15.35 -4.57 1.78
C GLU A 29 -15.08 -5.43 0.54
N HIS A 30 -14.27 -6.46 0.70
CA HIS A 30 -13.84 -7.39 -0.36
C HIS A 30 -13.00 -6.76 -1.46
N GLU A 31 -12.58 -5.50 -1.29
CA GLU A 31 -11.72 -4.85 -2.27
C GLU A 31 -10.44 -4.39 -1.59
N VAL A 32 -9.35 -5.08 -1.88
CA VAL A 32 -8.03 -4.76 -1.32
C VAL A 32 -7.02 -4.65 -2.45
N ILE A 33 -6.02 -3.80 -2.24
CA ILE A 33 -4.90 -3.66 -3.17
C ILE A 33 -3.61 -3.72 -2.37
N ALA A 34 -2.55 -4.14 -3.04
CA ALA A 34 -1.24 -4.29 -2.40
C ALA A 34 -0.17 -3.65 -3.24
N PHE A 35 0.84 -3.12 -2.57
CA PHE A 35 1.95 -2.43 -3.21
C PHE A 35 3.26 -2.75 -2.51
N SER A 36 4.37 -2.60 -3.24
CA SER A 36 5.65 -2.40 -2.59
C SER A 36 5.56 -1.10 -1.78
N ALA A 37 5.98 -1.14 -0.52
CA ALA A 37 5.97 0.05 0.33
C ALA A 37 7.24 0.87 0.16
N VAL A 38 8.10 0.51 -0.77
CA VAL A 38 9.37 1.21 -1.04
C VAL A 38 9.09 2.36 -2.01
N CYS A 39 9.43 3.57 -1.57
CA CYS A 39 9.27 4.77 -2.39
C CYS A 39 10.06 4.63 -3.68
N THR A 40 9.45 5.00 -4.81
CA THR A 40 10.08 4.83 -6.12
C THR A 40 11.19 5.84 -6.39
N HIS A 41 11.41 6.81 -5.51
CA HIS A 41 12.46 7.81 -5.67
C HIS A 41 13.76 7.42 -4.98
N LEU A 42 13.77 7.28 -3.65
CA LEU A 42 14.99 7.01 -2.89
C LEU A 42 14.93 5.74 -2.06
N GLY A 43 13.93 4.91 -2.25
CA GLY A 43 13.85 3.66 -1.52
C GLY A 43 13.39 3.79 -0.07
N CYS A 44 12.90 4.95 0.35
CA CYS A 44 12.34 5.12 1.68
C CYS A 44 11.00 4.40 1.78
N ILE A 45 10.65 3.99 3.00
CA ILE A 45 9.38 3.28 3.22
C ILE A 45 8.27 4.31 3.36
N VAL A 46 7.21 4.15 2.57
CA VAL A 46 6.05 5.05 2.63
C VAL A 46 5.25 4.82 3.90
N GLN A 47 4.51 5.84 4.31
CA GLN A 47 3.62 5.78 5.47
C GLN A 47 2.19 5.98 5.00
N TRP A 48 1.25 5.34 5.69
CA TRP A 48 -0.17 5.47 5.36
C TRP A 48 -0.79 6.56 6.24
N GLN A 49 -1.45 7.52 5.60
CA GLN A 49 -2.15 8.60 6.30
C GLN A 49 -3.65 8.39 6.13
N LYS A 50 -4.23 7.74 7.11
CA LYS A 50 -5.64 7.34 7.05
C LYS A 50 -6.58 8.54 6.93
N ASP A 51 -6.28 9.62 7.62
CA ASP A 51 -7.10 10.82 7.61
C ASP A 51 -7.14 11.50 6.23
N LYS A 52 -6.12 11.29 5.42
CA LYS A 52 -6.04 11.87 4.08
C LYS A 52 -6.29 10.85 2.99
N GLY A 53 -6.27 9.56 3.31
CA GLY A 53 -6.40 8.51 2.32
C GLY A 53 -5.23 8.45 1.35
N GLU A 54 -4.01 8.77 1.82
CA GLU A 54 -2.82 8.88 0.99
C GLU A 54 -1.64 8.19 1.63
N PHE A 55 -0.69 7.76 0.79
CA PHE A 55 0.63 7.35 1.26
C PHE A 55 1.57 8.55 1.20
N LEU A 56 2.43 8.67 2.21
CA LEU A 56 3.43 9.73 2.28
C LEU A 56 4.82 9.12 2.32
N CYS A 57 5.70 9.58 1.43
CA CYS A 57 7.11 9.25 1.52
C CYS A 57 7.80 10.32 2.38
N PRO A 58 8.33 9.95 3.57
CA PRO A 58 8.86 10.96 4.49
C PRO A 58 10.17 11.59 4.04
N CYS A 59 10.88 10.99 3.10
CA CYS A 59 12.19 11.49 2.67
C CYS A 59 12.09 12.84 1.96
N HIS A 60 11.12 12.98 1.05
CA HIS A 60 10.97 14.21 0.27
C HIS A 60 9.51 14.64 0.17
N ALA A 61 8.68 14.20 1.10
CA ALA A 61 7.27 14.54 1.14
C ALA A 61 6.51 14.17 -0.13
N GLY A 62 6.96 13.14 -0.85
CA GLY A 62 6.23 12.60 -1.99
C GLY A 62 4.93 11.98 -1.53
N ARG A 63 3.87 12.14 -2.31
CA ARG A 63 2.54 11.64 -1.94
C ARG A 63 1.98 10.75 -3.03
N TYR A 64 1.28 9.70 -2.61
CA TYR A 64 0.62 8.76 -3.50
C TYR A 64 -0.83 8.58 -3.08
N THR A 65 -1.70 8.32 -4.05
CA THR A 65 -3.10 7.99 -3.74
C THR A 65 -3.18 6.63 -3.05
N ALA A 66 -4.37 6.31 -2.54
CA ALA A 66 -4.61 4.97 -1.98
C ALA A 66 -4.39 3.88 -3.03
N GLN A 67 -4.49 4.20 -4.31
CA GLN A 67 -4.25 3.26 -5.40
C GLN A 67 -2.79 3.27 -5.87
N GLY A 68 -1.91 4.01 -5.18
CA GLY A 68 -0.49 4.02 -5.48
C GLY A 68 -0.04 5.02 -6.55
N ALA A 69 -0.94 5.81 -7.10
CA ALA A 69 -0.59 6.79 -8.12
C ALA A 69 0.09 8.00 -7.49
N VAL A 70 1.04 8.60 -8.19
CA VAL A 70 1.74 9.78 -7.70
C VAL A 70 0.78 10.97 -7.67
N ILE A 71 0.71 11.67 -6.52
CA ILE A 71 -0.03 12.91 -6.37
C ILE A 71 0.91 14.10 -6.55
N SER A 72 2.04 14.09 -5.82
CA SER A 72 2.98 15.19 -5.85
C SER A 72 4.33 14.74 -5.34
N GLY A 73 5.34 15.56 -5.56
CA GLY A 73 6.67 15.32 -5.05
C GLY A 73 7.59 14.74 -6.10
N PRO A 74 8.83 14.42 -5.72
CA PRO A 74 9.84 13.94 -6.64
C PRO A 74 9.66 12.51 -7.19
N PRO A 75 8.87 11.59 -6.58
CA PRO A 75 8.78 10.25 -7.15
C PRO A 75 8.30 10.30 -8.61
N PRO A 76 9.05 9.71 -9.54
CA PRO A 76 8.68 9.76 -10.95
C PRO A 76 7.66 8.71 -11.37
N LYS A 77 7.39 7.72 -10.50
CA LYS A 77 6.57 6.56 -10.85
C LYS A 77 5.61 6.23 -9.71
N PRO A 78 4.47 5.61 -10.03
CA PRO A 78 3.59 5.11 -8.96
C PRO A 78 4.26 4.00 -8.17
N LEU A 79 3.68 3.68 -6.99
CA LEU A 79 4.14 2.53 -6.22
C LEU A 79 3.94 1.27 -7.06
N GLN A 80 4.88 0.34 -6.93
CA GLN A 80 4.79 -0.92 -7.66
C GLN A 80 3.65 -1.76 -7.09
N ALA A 81 2.68 -2.10 -7.92
CA ALA A 81 1.55 -2.92 -7.50
C ALA A 81 1.99 -4.38 -7.35
N LEU A 82 1.42 -5.05 -6.35
CA LEU A 82 1.63 -6.48 -6.14
C LEU A 82 0.32 -7.20 -6.43
N PRO A 83 0.38 -8.41 -7.01
CA PRO A 83 -0.83 -9.19 -7.22
C PRO A 83 -1.50 -9.51 -5.88
N VAL A 84 -2.79 -9.31 -5.81
CA VAL A 84 -3.55 -9.60 -4.59
C VAL A 84 -4.85 -10.30 -4.96
N LYS A 85 -5.23 -11.28 -4.14
CA LYS A 85 -6.44 -12.05 -4.36
C LYS A 85 -7.18 -12.19 -3.05
N VAL A 86 -8.49 -11.99 -3.07
CA VAL A 86 -9.35 -12.21 -1.93
C VAL A 86 -10.31 -13.36 -2.25
N ALA A 87 -10.31 -14.38 -1.41
CA ALA A 87 -11.20 -15.51 -1.58
C ALA A 87 -11.54 -16.07 -0.20
N ASN A 88 -12.82 -16.28 0.04
CA ASN A 88 -13.31 -16.88 1.30
C ASN A 88 -12.77 -16.15 2.54
N GLY A 89 -12.69 -14.82 2.48
CA GLY A 89 -12.20 -14.01 3.60
C GLY A 89 -10.70 -14.06 3.81
N THR A 90 -9.95 -14.64 2.88
CA THR A 90 -8.49 -14.70 2.96
C THR A 90 -7.86 -13.86 1.86
N ILE A 91 -6.89 -13.03 2.24
CA ILE A 91 -6.13 -12.20 1.32
C ILE A 91 -4.80 -12.89 1.03
N THR A 92 -4.51 -13.10 -0.24
CA THR A 92 -3.28 -13.74 -0.69
C THR A 92 -2.52 -12.76 -1.58
N ILE A 93 -1.21 -12.58 -1.32
CA ILE A 93 -0.35 -11.71 -2.11
C ILE A 93 0.59 -12.58 -2.95
N GLY A 94 0.73 -12.23 -4.21
CA GLY A 94 1.67 -12.92 -5.12
C GLY A 94 1.05 -13.83 -6.17
#